data_92e3e316fba24553aafa42136e2c2f15
#
_entry.id   92e3e316fba24553aafa42136e2c2f15
#
_cell.length_a   1.000
_cell.length_b   1.000
_cell.length_c   1.000
_cell.angle_alpha   90.00
_cell.angle_beta   90.00
_cell.angle_gamma   90.00
#
_symmetry.space_group_name_H-M   'P 1'
#
loop_
_entity.id
_entity.type
_entity.pdbx_description
1 polymer ?
#
loop_
_entity_poly.entity_id
_entity_poly.type
_entity_poly.pdbx_seq_one_letter_code
_entity_poly.pdbx_strand_id
1 'polypeptide(L)'
;LIDTSQALATALGMHADIVHCHAPLPRTLLNNTELLATYQQYLSDDAQQHHKAFDDLIGRHDIAPDAAHLLEGAPENMLPRFVRKHEIDLLVMGAIARGRLDTILIGHTAERLLESVDCDLLVVKLPAEK
;
A
#
# COMPACT_ATOMS: atom_id res chain seq x y z
N LEU A 1 0.22 3.28 11.54
CA LEU A 1 -0.86 2.63 10.78
C LEU A 1 -1.01 1.15 11.14
N ILE A 2 0.08 0.39 11.07
CA ILE A 2 0.06 -1.06 11.35
C ILE A 2 -0.39 -1.33 12.78
N ASP A 3 0.19 -0.66 13.75
CA ASP A 3 -0.15 -0.84 15.18
C ASP A 3 -1.63 -0.53 15.45
N THR A 4 -2.15 0.56 14.86
CA THR A 4 -3.56 0.93 14.96
C THR A 4 -4.45 -0.14 14.34
N SER A 5 -4.08 -0.65 13.16
CA SER A 5 -4.84 -1.68 12.47
C SER A 5 -4.85 -3.00 13.23
N GLN A 6 -3.73 -3.39 13.82
CA GLN A 6 -3.62 -4.60 14.64
C GLN A 6 -4.45 -4.49 15.93
N ALA A 7 -4.39 -3.32 16.58
CA ALA A 7 -5.20 -3.06 17.79
C ALA A 7 -6.70 -3.12 17.47
N LEU A 8 -7.11 -2.54 16.35
CA LEU A 8 -8.49 -2.59 15.89
C LEU A 8 -8.94 -4.01 15.56
N ALA A 9 -8.12 -4.76 14.84
CA ALA A 9 -8.42 -6.17 14.53
C ALA A 9 -8.58 -7.01 15.79
N THR A 10 -7.70 -6.84 16.78
CA THR A 10 -7.80 -7.53 18.06
C THR A 10 -9.09 -7.16 18.78
N ALA A 11 -9.42 -5.88 18.85
CA ALA A 11 -10.63 -5.39 19.53
C ALA A 11 -11.92 -5.91 18.87
N LEU A 12 -11.93 -6.10 17.56
CA LEU A 12 -13.08 -6.58 16.79
C LEU A 12 -13.08 -8.10 16.60
N GLY A 13 -12.07 -8.83 17.08
CA GLY A 13 -11.94 -10.26 16.85
C GLY A 13 -11.70 -10.62 15.38
N MET A 14 -11.07 -9.74 14.63
CA MET A 14 -10.78 -9.89 13.20
C MET A 14 -9.32 -10.28 12.97
N HIS A 15 -9.06 -10.86 11.81
CA HIS A 15 -7.69 -11.11 11.33
C HIS A 15 -7.21 -9.90 10.51
N ALA A 16 -5.94 -9.50 10.68
CA ALA A 16 -5.36 -8.37 9.96
C ALA A 16 -4.29 -8.84 8.97
N ASP A 17 -4.50 -8.51 7.70
CA ASP A 17 -3.51 -8.68 6.64
C ASP A 17 -2.85 -7.34 6.34
N ILE A 18 -1.55 -7.37 6.02
CA ILE A 18 -0.79 -6.20 5.61
C ILE A 18 -0.51 -6.30 4.13
N VAL A 19 -0.87 -5.26 3.39
CA VAL A 19 -0.71 -5.20 1.94
C VAL A 19 0.07 -3.96 1.56
N HIS A 20 1.09 -4.13 0.75
CA HIS A 20 1.79 -3.03 0.11
C HIS A 20 1.74 -3.21 -1.40
N CYS A 21 1.34 -2.16 -2.11
CA CYS A 21 1.33 -2.14 -3.57
C CYS A 21 2.50 -1.32 -4.07
N HIS A 22 3.23 -1.85 -5.03
CA HIS A 22 4.38 -1.22 -5.64
C HIS A 22 4.19 -1.18 -7.16
N ALA A 23 4.21 0.04 -7.73
CA ALA A 23 4.14 0.26 -9.17
C ALA A 23 5.42 0.95 -9.65
N PRO A 24 6.28 0.24 -10.41
CA PRO A 24 7.46 0.88 -11.00
C PRO A 24 7.07 1.90 -12.07
N LEU A 25 8.01 2.78 -12.42
CA LEU A 25 7.80 3.74 -13.50
C LEU A 25 7.50 2.99 -14.81
N PRO A 26 6.48 3.42 -15.58
CA PRO A 26 6.10 2.73 -16.79
C PRO A 26 7.16 2.87 -17.89
N ARG A 27 7.35 1.80 -18.66
CA ARG A 27 8.27 1.77 -19.80
C ARG A 27 7.96 2.84 -20.84
N THR A 28 6.72 3.27 -20.94
CA THR A 28 6.27 4.32 -21.86
C THR A 28 6.95 5.67 -21.63
N LEU A 29 7.59 5.87 -20.48
CA LEU A 29 8.39 7.06 -20.23
C LEU A 29 9.77 7.02 -20.89
N LEU A 30 10.18 5.87 -21.49
CA LEU A 30 11.43 5.72 -22.21
C LEU A 30 11.22 6.01 -23.68
N ASN A 31 11.91 7.04 -24.17
CA ASN A 31 11.84 7.44 -25.57
C ASN A 31 12.91 6.77 -26.45
N ASN A 32 13.72 5.87 -25.88
CA ASN A 32 14.88 5.31 -26.55
C ASN A 32 15.08 3.84 -26.19
N THR A 33 15.25 2.99 -27.21
CA THR A 33 15.53 1.54 -27.04
C THR A 33 16.90 1.27 -26.42
N GLU A 34 17.85 2.21 -26.52
CA GLU A 34 19.17 2.09 -25.88
C GLU A 34 19.08 2.10 -24.36
N LEU A 35 18.01 2.65 -23.78
CA LEU A 35 17.78 2.68 -22.34
C LEU A 35 17.09 1.42 -21.79
N LEU A 36 16.79 0.46 -22.66
CA LEU A 36 16.05 -0.74 -22.24
C LEU A 36 16.81 -1.55 -21.18
N ALA A 37 18.12 -1.74 -21.37
CA ALA A 37 18.95 -2.45 -20.40
C ALA A 37 19.02 -1.71 -19.05
N THR A 38 19.13 -0.38 -19.07
CA THR A 38 19.10 0.47 -17.88
C THR A 38 17.75 0.38 -17.18
N TYR A 39 16.67 0.36 -17.95
CA TYR A 39 15.32 0.21 -17.40
C TYR A 39 15.11 -1.15 -16.73
N GLN A 40 15.61 -2.23 -17.34
CA GLN A 40 15.54 -3.57 -16.76
C GLN A 40 16.34 -3.65 -15.45
N GLN A 41 17.51 -3.00 -15.39
CA GLN A 41 18.29 -2.91 -14.17
C GLN A 41 17.55 -2.09 -13.11
N TYR A 42 16.94 -0.98 -13.50
CA TYR A 42 16.09 -0.18 -12.62
C TYR A 42 14.94 -1.01 -12.02
N LEU A 43 14.23 -1.78 -12.83
CA LEU A 43 13.13 -2.63 -12.35
C LEU A 43 13.61 -3.67 -11.33
N SER A 44 14.78 -4.28 -11.59
CA SER A 44 15.36 -5.26 -10.69
C SER A 44 15.77 -4.62 -9.36
N ASP A 45 16.46 -3.50 -9.39
CA ASP A 45 16.91 -2.78 -8.20
C ASP A 45 15.73 -2.25 -7.38
N ASP A 46 14.75 -1.70 -8.07
CA ASP A 46 13.53 -1.16 -7.45
C ASP A 46 12.73 -2.26 -6.74
N ALA A 47 12.53 -3.41 -7.41
CA ALA A 47 11.87 -4.56 -6.82
C ALA A 47 12.61 -5.08 -5.57
N GLN A 48 13.95 -5.18 -5.64
CA GLN A 48 14.76 -5.63 -4.51
C GLN A 48 14.66 -4.67 -3.32
N GLN A 49 14.66 -3.36 -3.56
CA GLN A 49 14.50 -2.35 -2.51
C GLN A 49 13.14 -2.44 -1.83
N HIS A 50 12.08 -2.61 -2.60
CA HIS A 50 10.72 -2.76 -2.05
C HIS A 50 10.55 -4.04 -1.27
N HIS A 51 11.08 -5.16 -1.77
CA HIS A 51 11.07 -6.44 -1.04
C HIS A 51 11.80 -6.33 0.30
N LYS A 52 13.00 -5.75 0.29
CA LYS A 52 13.79 -5.59 1.50
C LYS A 52 13.09 -4.68 2.51
N ALA A 53 12.58 -3.53 2.07
CA ALA A 53 11.88 -2.59 2.94
C ALA A 53 10.62 -3.22 3.53
N PHE A 54 9.90 -3.99 2.74
CA PHE A 54 8.70 -4.71 3.17
C PHE A 54 9.04 -5.80 4.19
N ASP A 55 10.07 -6.61 3.93
CA ASP A 55 10.53 -7.66 4.85
C ASP A 55 10.98 -7.07 6.19
N ASP A 56 11.71 -5.95 6.16
CA ASP A 56 12.13 -5.23 7.37
C ASP A 56 10.92 -4.72 8.16
N LEU A 57 9.90 -4.20 7.48
CA LEU A 57 8.66 -3.74 8.10
C LEU A 57 7.90 -4.89 8.76
N ILE A 58 7.75 -5.99 8.07
CA ILE A 58 7.08 -7.20 8.55
C ILE A 58 7.79 -7.74 9.78
N GLY A 59 9.11 -7.80 9.76
CA GLY A 59 9.93 -8.25 10.89
C GLY A 59 9.81 -7.36 12.11
N ARG A 60 9.77 -6.03 11.92
CA ARG A 60 9.62 -5.08 13.03
C ARG A 60 8.28 -5.16 13.75
N HIS A 61 7.23 -5.57 13.05
CA HIS A 61 5.87 -5.63 13.59
C HIS A 61 5.40 -7.05 13.91
N ASP A 62 6.30 -8.04 13.82
CA ASP A 62 5.98 -9.45 14.10
C ASP A 62 4.78 -9.98 13.29
N ILE A 63 4.72 -9.61 12.02
CA ILE A 63 3.63 -10.03 11.15
C ILE A 63 3.93 -11.40 10.56
N ALA A 64 2.96 -12.31 10.63
CA ALA A 64 3.11 -13.64 10.06
C ALA A 64 3.26 -13.56 8.54
N PRO A 65 4.12 -14.39 7.91
CA PRO A 65 4.35 -14.33 6.46
C PRO A 65 3.09 -14.53 5.61
N ASP A 66 2.14 -15.32 6.09
CA ASP A 66 0.86 -15.56 5.40
C ASP A 66 -0.11 -14.37 5.49
N ALA A 67 0.14 -13.45 6.41
CA ALA A 67 -0.63 -12.20 6.56
C ALA A 67 0.05 -10.99 5.90
N ALA A 68 1.14 -11.19 5.16
CA ALA A 68 1.93 -10.14 4.54
C ALA A 68 1.92 -10.32 3.01
N HIS A 69 1.48 -9.28 2.31
CA HIS A 69 1.28 -9.32 0.86
C HIS A 69 1.96 -8.12 0.18
N LEU A 70 2.92 -8.41 -0.69
CA LEU A 70 3.56 -7.41 -1.54
C LEU A 70 3.05 -7.61 -2.97
N LEU A 71 2.31 -6.63 -3.47
CA LEU A 71 1.67 -6.68 -4.79
C LEU A 71 2.36 -5.74 -5.76
N GLU A 72 2.61 -6.20 -6.97
CA GLU A 72 3.14 -5.37 -8.03
C GLU A 72 1.98 -4.79 -8.85
N GLY A 73 1.86 -3.48 -8.84
CA GLY A 73 0.82 -2.76 -9.55
C GLY A 73 0.33 -1.54 -8.78
N ALA A 74 -0.45 -0.71 -9.43
CA ALA A 74 -1.03 0.48 -8.81
C ALA A 74 -2.07 0.09 -7.75
N PRO A 75 -2.05 0.73 -6.57
CA PRO A 75 -2.99 0.42 -5.48
C PRO A 75 -4.46 0.45 -5.91
N GLU A 76 -4.84 1.43 -6.71
CA GLU A 76 -6.21 1.58 -7.20
C GLU A 76 -6.69 0.44 -8.09
N ASN A 77 -5.78 -0.33 -8.67
CA ASN A 77 -6.08 -1.51 -9.48
C ASN A 77 -5.96 -2.81 -8.67
N MET A 78 -4.97 -2.88 -7.80
CA MET A 78 -4.63 -4.12 -7.08
C MET A 78 -5.48 -4.32 -5.83
N LEU A 79 -5.76 -3.27 -5.08
CA LEU A 79 -6.50 -3.39 -3.82
C LEU A 79 -7.95 -3.84 -4.00
N PRO A 80 -8.72 -3.35 -4.99
CA PRO A 80 -10.07 -3.88 -5.21
C PRO A 80 -10.09 -5.38 -5.52
N ARG A 81 -9.12 -5.86 -6.27
CA ARG A 81 -8.97 -7.30 -6.58
C ARG A 81 -8.62 -8.09 -5.33
N PHE A 82 -7.69 -7.57 -4.53
CA PHE A 82 -7.27 -8.21 -3.28
C PHE A 82 -8.44 -8.30 -2.29
N VAL A 83 -9.19 -7.23 -2.12
CA VAL A 83 -10.35 -7.16 -1.25
C VAL A 83 -11.37 -8.23 -1.63
N ARG A 84 -11.69 -8.38 -2.91
CA ARG A 84 -12.63 -9.40 -3.39
C ARG A 84 -12.09 -10.81 -3.22
N LYS A 85 -10.82 -11.04 -3.59
CA LYS A 85 -10.20 -12.36 -3.54
C LYS A 85 -10.11 -12.91 -2.11
N HIS A 86 -9.82 -12.03 -1.14
CA HIS A 86 -9.61 -12.40 0.25
C HIS A 86 -10.82 -12.11 1.14
N GLU A 87 -11.93 -11.70 0.55
CA GLU A 87 -13.18 -11.39 1.28
C GLU A 87 -12.95 -10.43 2.45
N ILE A 88 -12.24 -9.34 2.18
CA ILE A 88 -11.89 -8.33 3.18
C ILE A 88 -13.14 -7.50 3.54
N ASP A 89 -13.39 -7.34 4.82
CA ASP A 89 -14.53 -6.57 5.33
C ASP A 89 -14.19 -5.11 5.58
N LEU A 90 -12.93 -4.82 5.91
CA LEU A 90 -12.47 -3.46 6.22
C LEU A 90 -11.07 -3.22 5.65
N LEU A 91 -10.94 -2.21 4.83
CA LEU A 91 -9.65 -1.73 4.35
C LEU A 91 -9.23 -0.51 5.17
N VAL A 92 -8.04 -0.59 5.80
CA VAL A 92 -7.48 0.50 6.60
C VAL A 92 -6.30 1.11 5.86
N MET A 93 -6.31 2.43 5.70
CA MET A 93 -5.23 3.14 5.04
C MET A 93 -4.90 4.45 5.74
N GLY A 94 -3.69 4.94 5.53
CA GLY A 94 -3.25 6.21 6.08
C GLY A 94 -3.62 7.39 5.18
N ALA A 95 -3.98 8.52 5.81
CA ALA A 95 -4.07 9.80 5.15
C ALA A 95 -2.80 10.59 5.41
N ILE A 96 -2.20 11.14 4.37
CA ILE A 96 -1.07 12.07 4.51
C ILE A 96 -1.62 13.48 4.58
N ALA A 97 -1.44 14.13 5.75
CA ALA A 97 -1.70 15.56 5.86
C ALA A 97 -0.53 16.31 5.23
N ARG A 98 -0.71 16.85 4.03
CA ARG A 98 0.28 17.73 3.41
C ARG A 98 -0.14 19.18 3.62
N GLY A 99 0.74 19.98 4.24
CA GLY A 99 0.64 21.42 4.33
C GLY A 99 0.11 21.97 5.66
N ARG A 100 0.12 23.31 5.76
CA ARG A 100 -0.26 24.09 6.94
C ARG A 100 -1.76 24.23 7.15
N LEU A 101 -2.56 23.63 6.28
CA LEU A 101 -4.00 23.68 6.37
C LEU A 101 -4.47 22.47 7.17
N ASP A 102 -5.27 22.70 8.19
CA ASP A 102 -5.90 21.65 9.00
C ASP A 102 -6.91 20.80 8.19
N THR A 103 -6.80 20.86 6.88
CA THR A 103 -7.67 20.11 5.97
C THR A 103 -7.08 18.73 5.76
N ILE A 104 -7.79 17.69 6.18
CA ILE A 104 -7.46 16.32 5.83
C ILE A 104 -7.75 16.16 4.35
N LEU A 105 -6.69 16.15 3.55
CA LEU A 105 -6.81 15.79 2.14
C LEU A 105 -6.82 14.28 2.07
N ILE A 106 -7.97 13.72 1.77
CA ILE A 106 -8.08 12.34 1.34
C ILE A 106 -7.32 12.27 0.02
N GLY A 107 -6.19 11.53 -0.03
CA GLY A 107 -5.39 11.46 -1.25
C GLY A 107 -6.13 10.79 -2.40
N HIS A 108 -5.64 10.98 -3.62
CA HIS A 108 -6.20 10.41 -4.85
C HIS A 108 -6.45 8.90 -4.77
N THR A 109 -5.54 8.17 -4.15
CA THR A 109 -5.69 6.71 -3.97
C THR A 109 -6.91 6.38 -3.13
N ALA A 110 -7.11 7.09 -2.01
CA ALA A 110 -8.26 6.87 -1.14
C ALA A 110 -9.58 7.21 -1.83
N GLU A 111 -9.63 8.31 -2.59
CA GLU A 111 -10.82 8.68 -3.36
C GLU A 111 -11.21 7.59 -4.37
N ARG A 112 -10.24 7.10 -5.13
CA ARG A 112 -10.46 6.03 -6.10
C ARG A 112 -10.90 4.72 -5.46
N LEU A 113 -10.32 4.40 -4.31
CA LEU A 113 -10.68 3.20 -3.57
C LEU A 113 -12.08 3.27 -2.99
N LEU A 114 -12.54 4.44 -2.53
CA LEU A 114 -13.93 4.63 -2.07
C LEU A 114 -14.95 4.23 -3.13
N GLU A 115 -14.64 4.47 -4.39
CA GLU A 115 -15.53 4.14 -5.51
C GLU A 115 -15.43 2.68 -5.97
N SER A 116 -14.29 2.03 -5.72
CA SER A 116 -13.96 0.75 -6.36
C SER A 116 -13.90 -0.46 -5.45
N VAL A 117 -13.77 -0.29 -4.13
CA VAL A 117 -13.74 -1.42 -3.20
C VAL A 117 -15.13 -1.77 -2.69
N ASP A 118 -15.38 -3.07 -2.52
CA ASP A 118 -16.66 -3.60 -2.05
C ASP A 118 -16.69 -3.80 -0.52
N CYS A 119 -15.86 -3.08 0.22
CA CYS A 119 -15.78 -3.15 1.68
C CYS A 119 -15.75 -1.76 2.28
N ASP A 120 -15.87 -1.70 3.60
CA ASP A 120 -15.73 -0.45 4.34
C ASP A 120 -14.29 0.06 4.27
N LEU A 121 -14.11 1.37 4.27
CA LEU A 121 -12.81 2.03 4.22
C LEU A 121 -12.62 2.90 5.46
N LEU A 122 -11.56 2.64 6.20
CA LEU A 122 -11.13 3.48 7.33
C LEU A 122 -9.85 4.22 6.96
N VAL A 123 -9.92 5.53 6.97
CA VAL A 123 -8.76 6.39 6.73
C VAL A 123 -8.25 6.92 8.06
N VAL A 124 -7.00 6.59 8.39
CA VAL A 124 -6.36 6.96 9.64
C VAL A 124 -5.40 8.12 9.40
N LYS A 125 -5.57 9.19 10.15
CA LYS A 125 -4.63 10.32 10.10
C LYS A 125 -3.30 9.88 10.71
N LEU A 126 -2.26 9.94 9.91
CA LEU A 126 -0.91 9.68 10.39
C LEU A 126 -0.34 10.94 11.06
N PRO A 127 0.46 10.79 12.15
CA PRO A 127 1.12 11.95 12.74
C PRO A 127 2.03 12.59 11.70
N ALA A 128 2.07 13.94 11.73
CA ALA A 128 2.99 14.67 10.86
C ALA A 128 4.43 14.34 11.25
N GLU A 129 5.25 13.98 10.27
CA GLU A 129 6.69 13.87 10.48
C GLU A 129 7.25 15.26 10.79
N LYS A 130 7.95 15.34 11.91
CA LYS A 130 8.65 16.57 12.30
C LYS A 130 9.96 16.71 11.55
#